data_6dcdaf66f20ae7d3981548247d8457c3
#
_entry.id   6dcdaf66f20ae7d3981548247d8457c3
#
_cell.length_a   1.000
_cell.length_b   1.000
_cell.length_c   1.000
_cell.angle_alpha   90.00
_cell.angle_beta   90.00
_cell.angle_gamma   90.00
#
_symmetry.space_group_name_H-M   'P 1'
#
loop_
_entity.id
_entity.type
_entity.pdbx_description
1 polymer ?
#
loop_
_entity_poly.entity_id
_entity_poly.type
_entity_poly.pdbx_seq_one_letter_code
_entity_poly.pdbx_strand_id
1 'polypeptide(L)'
;NVPVARQFVLLEAAALAVTGTLSLYADGFRIKWPNDIYYKDRKISGTLSECNIGSNGITQCIIGIGININQQMFTSDAPNPISLAQILGAESDRKEILDQLIYSMEQYLRKVSEGQFDDIHTLYQQKLYRANGRHRYRDNNGEFRAEIENIKPNGHMILKREDGTLSEYAFKEVTFI
;
A
#
# COMPACT_ATOMS: atom_id res chain seq x y z
N ASN A 1 -17.33 -6.98 11.71
CA ASN A 1 -17.91 -6.07 10.70
C ASN A 1 -17.05 -4.83 10.54
N VAL A 2 -16.66 -4.52 9.30
CA VAL A 2 -15.93 -3.29 8.98
C VAL A 2 -16.95 -2.25 8.49
N PRO A 3 -17.06 -1.08 9.18
CA PRO A 3 -17.92 0.01 8.72
C PRO A 3 -17.48 0.50 7.33
N VAL A 4 -18.41 0.90 6.46
CA VAL A 4 -18.10 1.41 5.12
C VAL A 4 -17.11 2.59 5.16
N ALA A 5 -17.27 3.48 6.13
CA ALA A 5 -16.37 4.63 6.31
C ALA A 5 -14.93 4.23 6.70
N ARG A 6 -14.69 2.97 7.07
CA ARG A 6 -13.39 2.40 7.43
C ARG A 6 -12.92 1.32 6.45
N GLN A 7 -13.59 1.19 5.30
CA GLN A 7 -13.26 0.11 4.33
C GLN A 7 -11.80 0.08 3.91
N PHE A 8 -11.11 1.22 3.91
CA PHE A 8 -9.71 1.33 3.49
C PHE A 8 -8.78 0.53 4.40
N VAL A 9 -9.15 0.25 5.66
CA VAL A 9 -8.35 -0.57 6.60
C VAL A 9 -8.05 -1.97 6.07
N LEU A 10 -8.91 -2.53 5.22
CA LEU A 10 -8.68 -3.84 4.60
C LEU A 10 -7.49 -3.79 3.61
N LEU A 11 -7.38 -2.68 2.89
CA LEU A 11 -6.26 -2.45 1.97
C LEU A 11 -4.97 -2.13 2.73
N GLU A 12 -5.07 -1.36 3.82
CA GLU A 12 -3.95 -1.10 4.73
C GLU A 12 -3.40 -2.39 5.34
N ALA A 13 -4.29 -3.27 5.82
CA ALA A 13 -3.93 -4.57 6.37
C ALA A 13 -3.17 -5.43 5.34
N ALA A 14 -3.67 -5.48 4.09
CA ALA A 14 -3.01 -6.21 3.01
C ALA A 14 -1.64 -5.62 2.66
N ALA A 15 -1.53 -4.29 2.55
CA ALA A 15 -0.26 -3.62 2.25
C ALA A 15 0.78 -3.85 3.37
N LEU A 16 0.35 -3.82 4.62
CA LEU A 16 1.20 -4.12 5.77
C LEU A 16 1.66 -5.58 5.78
N ALA A 17 0.77 -6.52 5.46
CA ALA A 17 1.11 -7.94 5.38
C ALA A 17 2.15 -8.21 4.30
N VAL A 18 1.97 -7.66 3.09
CA VAL A 18 2.94 -7.78 2.00
C VAL A 18 4.28 -7.15 2.38
N THR A 19 4.24 -5.92 2.92
CA THR A 19 5.47 -5.22 3.34
C THR A 19 6.21 -6.00 4.43
N GLY A 20 5.49 -6.52 5.43
CA GLY A 20 6.06 -7.34 6.50
C GLY A 20 6.71 -8.62 5.97
N THR A 21 6.02 -9.34 5.09
CA THR A 21 6.54 -10.55 4.45
C THR A 21 7.82 -10.27 3.66
N LEU A 22 7.82 -9.26 2.81
CA LEU A 22 9.00 -8.91 2.01
C LEU A 22 10.16 -8.44 2.90
N SER A 23 9.88 -7.79 4.02
CA SER A 23 10.90 -7.32 4.97
C SER A 23 11.64 -8.45 5.70
N LEU A 24 11.19 -9.69 5.61
CA LEU A 24 11.95 -10.86 6.08
C LEU A 24 13.15 -11.17 5.16
N TYR A 25 13.15 -10.68 3.93
CA TYR A 25 14.17 -10.97 2.92
C TYR A 25 15.14 -9.80 2.69
N ALA A 26 14.65 -8.57 2.78
CA ALA A 26 15.48 -7.36 2.63
C ALA A 26 14.81 -6.16 3.30
N ASP A 27 15.62 -5.17 3.69
CA ASP A 27 15.12 -3.90 4.22
C ASP A 27 14.77 -2.90 3.11
N GLY A 28 13.93 -1.91 3.42
CA GLY A 28 13.69 -0.77 2.53
C GLY A 28 12.39 -0.81 1.74
N PHE A 29 11.52 -1.78 2.02
CA PHE A 29 10.17 -1.79 1.44
C PHE A 29 9.29 -0.70 2.06
N ARG A 30 8.52 -0.02 1.21
CA ARG A 30 7.59 1.05 1.59
C ARG A 30 6.28 0.93 0.83
N ILE A 31 5.22 1.42 1.44
CA ILE A 31 3.88 1.42 0.85
C ILE A 31 3.70 2.72 0.07
N LYS A 32 3.64 2.64 -1.25
CA LYS A 32 3.22 3.77 -2.07
C LYS A 32 1.70 3.80 -2.11
N TRP A 33 1.13 4.85 -1.53
CA TRP A 33 -0.31 5.06 -1.50
C TRP A 33 -0.95 4.91 -2.88
N PRO A 34 -2.12 4.22 -2.95
CA PRO A 34 -2.84 3.63 -1.82
C PRO A 34 -2.43 2.17 -1.52
N ASN A 35 -1.88 1.41 -2.47
CA ASN A 35 -1.88 -0.06 -2.44
C ASN A 35 -0.69 -0.74 -3.13
N ASP A 36 0.33 0.02 -3.50
CA ASP A 36 1.54 -0.51 -4.12
C ASP A 36 2.66 -0.67 -3.09
N ILE A 37 3.48 -1.70 -3.24
CA ILE A 37 4.71 -1.83 -2.46
C ILE A 37 5.90 -1.51 -3.35
N TYR A 38 6.74 -0.62 -2.84
CA TYR A 38 7.94 -0.17 -3.50
C TYR A 38 9.20 -0.60 -2.73
N TYR A 39 10.21 -1.00 -3.46
CA TYR A 39 11.58 -1.13 -2.99
C TYR A 39 12.38 0.04 -3.59
N LYS A 40 12.81 0.98 -2.75
CA LYS A 40 13.32 2.28 -3.21
C LYS A 40 12.25 2.95 -4.11
N ASP A 41 12.61 3.26 -5.37
CA ASP A 41 11.69 3.89 -6.34
C ASP A 41 11.09 2.89 -7.34
N ARG A 42 11.13 1.58 -7.05
CA ARG A 42 10.69 0.52 -7.96
C ARG A 42 9.55 -0.29 -7.35
N LYS A 43 8.53 -0.56 -8.17
CA LYS A 43 7.34 -1.32 -7.77
C LYS A 43 7.61 -2.82 -7.74
N ILE A 44 7.41 -3.45 -6.57
CA ILE A 44 7.50 -4.91 -6.40
C ILE A 44 6.14 -5.58 -6.28
N SER A 45 5.13 -4.88 -5.76
CA SER A 45 3.80 -5.46 -5.54
C SER A 45 2.70 -4.44 -5.77
N GLY A 46 1.52 -4.91 -6.13
CA GLY A 46 0.28 -4.14 -6.16
C GLY A 46 -0.88 -4.98 -5.63
N THR A 47 -1.82 -4.31 -4.99
CA THR A 47 -3.00 -4.94 -4.38
C THR A 47 -4.27 -4.32 -4.94
N LEU A 48 -5.26 -5.13 -5.26
CA LEU A 48 -6.61 -4.70 -5.64
C LEU A 48 -7.60 -5.24 -4.62
N SER A 49 -8.63 -4.46 -4.32
CA SER A 49 -9.71 -4.90 -3.43
C SER A 49 -11.07 -4.57 -4.03
N GLU A 50 -11.99 -5.52 -3.94
CA GLU A 50 -13.39 -5.39 -4.32
C GLU A 50 -14.24 -5.79 -3.11
N CYS A 51 -15.05 -4.86 -2.60
CA CYS A 51 -15.85 -5.07 -1.41
C CYS A 51 -17.34 -4.98 -1.73
N ASN A 52 -18.11 -5.94 -1.23
CA ASN A 52 -19.57 -5.88 -1.23
C ASN A 52 -20.05 -5.19 0.05
N ILE A 53 -20.96 -4.22 -0.13
CA ILE A 53 -21.54 -3.43 0.96
C ILE A 53 -22.94 -3.94 1.23
N GLY A 54 -23.22 -4.23 2.50
CA GLY A 54 -24.55 -4.56 3.00
C GLY A 54 -25.09 -3.48 3.94
N SER A 55 -26.26 -3.72 4.53
CA SER A 55 -26.91 -2.77 5.44
C SER A 55 -26.08 -2.40 6.67
N ASN A 56 -25.19 -3.28 7.12
CA ASN A 56 -24.42 -3.13 8.36
C ASN A 56 -22.90 -3.00 8.13
N GLY A 57 -22.46 -2.64 6.92
CA GLY A 57 -21.04 -2.51 6.58
C GLY A 57 -20.57 -3.45 5.47
N ILE A 58 -19.28 -3.72 5.43
CA ILE A 58 -18.67 -4.63 4.45
C ILE A 58 -19.07 -6.06 4.78
N THR A 59 -19.72 -6.74 3.83
CA THR A 59 -20.13 -8.14 3.97
C THR A 59 -19.12 -9.13 3.41
N GLN A 60 -18.39 -8.70 2.38
CA GLN A 60 -17.34 -9.48 1.75
C GLN A 60 -16.31 -8.54 1.14
N CYS A 61 -15.05 -8.93 1.16
CA CYS A 61 -13.99 -8.26 0.44
C CYS A 61 -13.09 -9.29 -0.24
N ILE A 62 -12.89 -9.16 -1.54
CA ILE A 62 -11.91 -9.94 -2.31
C ILE A 62 -10.67 -9.08 -2.44
N ILE A 63 -9.52 -9.61 -2.03
CA ILE A 63 -8.24 -8.92 -2.10
C ILE A 63 -7.32 -9.73 -3.02
N GLY A 64 -6.98 -9.14 -4.17
CA GLY A 64 -6.02 -9.70 -5.13
C GLY A 64 -4.64 -9.07 -4.90
N ILE A 65 -3.62 -9.88 -4.62
CA ILE A 65 -2.26 -9.44 -4.36
C ILE A 65 -1.33 -10.00 -5.43
N GLY A 66 -0.63 -9.12 -6.16
CA GLY A 66 0.42 -9.49 -7.10
C GLY A 66 1.79 -9.10 -6.55
N ILE A 67 2.71 -10.06 -6.46
CA ILE A 67 4.09 -9.82 -5.99
C ILE A 67 5.06 -10.35 -7.03
N ASN A 68 6.04 -9.53 -7.42
CA ASN A 68 7.12 -9.93 -8.31
C ASN A 68 8.20 -10.66 -7.49
N ILE A 69 8.27 -11.98 -7.60
CA ILE A 69 9.23 -12.78 -6.83
C ILE A 69 10.47 -13.12 -7.68
N ASN A 70 10.33 -13.97 -8.69
CA ASN A 70 11.46 -14.51 -9.44
C ASN A 70 11.57 -14.00 -10.88
N GLN A 71 10.76 -13.00 -11.26
CA GLN A 71 10.80 -12.42 -12.60
C GLN A 71 12.16 -11.73 -12.87
N GLN A 72 12.81 -12.11 -13.96
CA GLN A 72 14.04 -11.46 -14.43
C GLN A 72 13.75 -10.34 -15.45
N MET A 73 12.69 -10.49 -16.23
CA MET A 73 12.23 -9.53 -17.23
C MET A 73 10.75 -9.18 -17.00
N PHE A 74 10.38 -7.96 -17.33
CA PHE A 74 9.02 -7.47 -17.24
C PHE A 74 8.54 -7.01 -18.61
N THR A 75 7.35 -7.46 -19.01
CA THR A 75 6.71 -7.12 -20.28
C THR A 75 5.48 -6.24 -20.09
N SER A 76 5.15 -5.91 -18.84
CA SER A 76 3.99 -5.07 -18.50
C SER A 76 4.35 -3.59 -18.52
N ASP A 77 3.34 -2.72 -18.70
CA ASP A 77 3.46 -1.26 -18.64
C ASP A 77 3.62 -0.71 -17.21
N ALA A 78 3.85 -1.58 -16.22
CA ALA A 78 4.07 -1.15 -14.85
C ALA A 78 5.32 -0.26 -14.76
N PRO A 79 5.24 0.94 -14.18
CA PRO A 79 6.40 1.81 -14.11
C PRO A 79 7.44 1.22 -13.15
N ASN A 80 8.70 1.15 -13.64
CA ASN A 80 9.86 0.76 -12.83
C ASN A 80 9.66 -0.54 -12.01
N PRO A 81 9.25 -1.68 -12.60
CA PRO A 81 9.04 -2.90 -11.85
C PRO A 81 10.37 -3.48 -11.35
N ILE A 82 10.32 -4.18 -10.21
CA ILE A 82 11.42 -4.95 -9.64
C ILE A 82 10.88 -6.26 -9.07
N SER A 83 11.70 -7.30 -9.05
CA SER A 83 11.41 -8.56 -8.36
C SER A 83 12.28 -8.77 -7.12
N LEU A 84 11.85 -9.64 -6.23
CA LEU A 84 12.66 -10.03 -5.07
C LEU A 84 13.98 -10.68 -5.51
N ALA A 85 13.95 -11.52 -6.54
CA ALA A 85 15.17 -12.14 -7.09
C ALA A 85 16.18 -11.09 -7.60
N GLN A 86 15.73 -10.00 -8.21
CA GLN A 86 16.63 -8.92 -8.63
C GLN A 86 17.20 -8.12 -7.43
N ILE A 87 16.50 -8.09 -6.31
CA ILE A 87 16.97 -7.45 -5.07
C ILE A 87 18.03 -8.32 -4.39
N LEU A 88 17.77 -9.62 -4.31
CA LEU A 88 18.61 -10.59 -3.59
C LEU A 88 19.77 -11.14 -4.44
N GLY A 89 19.67 -11.08 -5.77
CA GLY A 89 20.61 -11.73 -6.69
C GLY A 89 20.39 -13.25 -6.82
N ALA A 90 19.31 -13.80 -6.27
CA ALA A 90 18.97 -15.22 -6.28
C ALA A 90 17.46 -15.44 -6.25
N GLU A 91 16.98 -16.55 -6.78
CA GLU A 91 15.59 -16.96 -6.68
C GLU A 91 15.18 -17.31 -5.25
N SER A 92 13.93 -17.08 -4.92
CA SER A 92 13.31 -17.39 -3.63
C SER A 92 12.21 -18.45 -3.80
N ASP A 93 11.98 -19.25 -2.76
CA ASP A 93 10.88 -20.20 -2.73
C ASP A 93 9.54 -19.45 -2.62
N ARG A 94 8.77 -19.48 -3.71
CA ARG A 94 7.46 -18.81 -3.77
C ARG A 94 6.45 -19.40 -2.81
N LYS A 95 6.58 -20.72 -2.49
CA LYS A 95 5.67 -21.37 -1.56
C LYS A 95 5.91 -20.87 -0.15
N GLU A 96 7.17 -20.79 0.27
CA GLU A 96 7.54 -20.23 1.57
C GLU A 96 7.04 -18.79 1.73
N ILE A 97 7.24 -17.93 0.71
CA ILE A 97 6.76 -16.56 0.71
C ILE A 97 5.23 -16.50 0.82
N LEU A 98 4.51 -17.39 0.11
CA LEU A 98 3.06 -17.46 0.19
C LEU A 98 2.59 -17.87 1.60
N ASP A 99 3.21 -18.88 2.19
CA ASP A 99 2.86 -19.35 3.53
C ASP A 99 3.08 -18.21 4.57
N GLN A 100 4.18 -17.46 4.46
CA GLN A 100 4.47 -16.29 5.30
C GLN A 100 3.47 -15.15 5.07
N LEU A 101 3.07 -14.91 3.81
CA LEU A 101 2.08 -13.89 3.49
C LEU A 101 0.71 -14.24 4.08
N ILE A 102 0.27 -15.49 3.94
CA ILE A 102 -1.00 -15.96 4.52
C ILE A 102 -0.97 -15.77 6.04
N TYR A 103 0.09 -16.21 6.70
CA TYR A 103 0.24 -16.00 8.13
C TYR A 103 0.17 -14.52 8.53
N SER A 104 0.89 -13.65 7.81
CA SER A 104 0.88 -12.21 8.06
C SER A 104 -0.52 -11.60 7.83
N MET A 105 -1.22 -12.00 6.75
CA MET A 105 -2.59 -11.59 6.48
C MET A 105 -3.54 -11.97 7.62
N GLU A 106 -3.45 -13.21 8.12
CA GLU A 106 -4.29 -13.67 9.24
C GLU A 106 -4.08 -12.82 10.50
N GLN A 107 -2.83 -12.41 10.80
CA GLN A 107 -2.56 -11.55 11.96
C GLN A 107 -3.21 -10.17 11.81
N TYR A 108 -3.11 -9.54 10.63
CA TYR A 108 -3.76 -8.24 10.40
C TYR A 108 -5.28 -8.34 10.32
N LEU A 109 -5.83 -9.39 9.69
CA LEU A 109 -7.27 -9.61 9.64
C LEU A 109 -7.87 -9.89 11.03
N ARG A 110 -7.12 -10.52 11.92
CA ARG A 110 -7.51 -10.66 13.34
C ARG A 110 -7.64 -9.29 13.99
N LYS A 111 -6.64 -8.40 13.84
CA LYS A 111 -6.70 -7.02 14.34
C LYS A 111 -7.91 -6.25 13.77
N VAL A 112 -8.20 -6.43 12.46
CA VAL A 112 -9.41 -5.87 11.85
C VAL A 112 -10.68 -6.40 12.53
N SER A 113 -10.76 -7.71 12.80
CA SER A 113 -11.93 -8.33 13.44
C SER A 113 -12.14 -7.87 14.88
N GLU A 114 -11.06 -7.51 15.56
CA GLU A 114 -11.03 -6.96 16.91
C GLU A 114 -11.28 -5.43 16.95
N GLY A 115 -11.45 -4.80 15.78
CA GLY A 115 -11.72 -3.36 15.67
C GLY A 115 -10.50 -2.46 15.88
N GLN A 116 -9.28 -3.01 15.81
CA GLN A 116 -8.00 -2.28 15.99
C GLN A 116 -7.65 -1.46 14.74
N PHE A 117 -8.60 -0.68 14.22
CA PHE A 117 -8.45 0.03 12.94
C PHE A 117 -7.41 1.15 13.02
N ASP A 118 -7.36 1.88 14.13
CA ASP A 118 -6.44 3.00 14.30
C ASP A 118 -4.98 2.55 14.46
N ASP A 119 -4.76 1.37 15.05
CA ASP A 119 -3.43 0.76 15.14
C ASP A 119 -2.91 0.37 13.76
N ILE A 120 -3.76 -0.27 12.93
CA ILE A 120 -3.43 -0.64 11.56
C ILE A 120 -3.13 0.63 10.75
N HIS A 121 -3.97 1.63 10.85
CA HIS A 121 -3.81 2.91 10.17
C HIS A 121 -2.49 3.60 10.54
N THR A 122 -2.16 3.64 11.83
CA THR A 122 -0.88 4.20 12.32
C THR A 122 0.32 3.45 11.73
N LEU A 123 0.29 2.12 11.74
CA LEU A 123 1.35 1.30 11.16
C LEU A 123 1.50 1.53 9.64
N TYR A 124 0.37 1.65 8.94
CA TYR A 124 0.36 1.95 7.51
C TYR A 124 1.03 3.29 7.21
N GLN A 125 0.67 4.36 7.93
CA GLN A 125 1.27 5.68 7.75
C GLN A 125 2.78 5.67 7.98
N GLN A 126 3.28 4.96 9.00
CA GLN A 126 4.71 4.83 9.30
C GLN A 126 5.50 4.12 8.17
N LYS A 127 4.84 3.32 7.36
CA LYS A 127 5.46 2.56 6.25
C LYS A 127 5.31 3.25 4.89
N LEU A 128 4.71 4.43 4.83
CA LEU A 128 4.50 5.12 3.56
C LEU A 128 5.82 5.46 2.85
N TYR A 129 5.79 5.27 1.55
CA TYR A 129 6.78 5.79 0.62
C TYR A 129 6.65 7.31 0.57
N ARG A 130 7.78 8.03 0.68
CA ARG A 130 7.80 9.50 0.77
C ARG A 130 7.02 10.06 1.96
N ALA A 131 6.96 9.32 3.08
CA ALA A 131 6.31 9.75 4.31
C ALA A 131 6.87 11.08 4.86
N ASN A 132 8.15 11.34 4.62
CA ASN A 132 8.84 12.50 5.16
C ASN A 132 9.34 13.42 4.05
N GLY A 133 9.24 14.73 4.31
CA GLY A 133 9.75 15.77 3.43
C GLY A 133 8.83 16.08 2.25
N ARG A 134 9.24 17.08 1.49
CA ARG A 134 8.48 17.57 0.34
C ARG A 134 8.94 16.89 -0.93
N HIS A 135 7.99 16.34 -1.66
CA HIS A 135 8.21 15.64 -2.93
C HIS A 135 7.39 16.27 -4.05
N ARG A 136 7.68 15.87 -5.27
CA ARG A 136 6.95 16.35 -6.46
C ARG A 136 5.75 15.46 -6.71
N TYR A 137 4.63 16.13 -7.00
CA TYR A 137 3.36 15.53 -7.36
C TYR A 137 2.79 16.25 -8.59
N ARG A 138 1.84 15.60 -9.27
CA ARG A 138 1.08 16.18 -10.38
C ARG A 138 -0.41 15.87 -10.19
N ASP A 139 -1.25 16.87 -10.31
CA ASP A 139 -2.71 16.78 -10.40
C ASP A 139 -3.21 17.41 -11.72
N ASN A 140 -4.52 17.59 -11.86
CA ASN A 140 -5.14 18.21 -13.04
C ASN A 140 -4.73 19.67 -13.26
N ASN A 141 -4.21 20.35 -12.24
CA ASN A 141 -3.76 21.75 -12.30
C ASN A 141 -2.26 21.88 -12.60
N GLY A 142 -1.52 20.76 -12.67
CA GLY A 142 -0.09 20.75 -12.97
C GLY A 142 0.78 20.15 -11.87
N GLU A 143 2.07 20.44 -11.95
CA GLU A 143 3.06 19.94 -11.00
C GLU A 143 3.19 20.87 -9.80
N PHE A 144 3.37 20.28 -8.60
CA PHE A 144 3.56 21.00 -7.37
C PHE A 144 4.44 20.20 -6.40
N ARG A 145 4.92 20.87 -5.34
CA ARG A 145 5.64 20.23 -4.23
C ARG A 145 4.77 20.21 -3.00
N ALA A 146 4.75 19.08 -2.32
CA ALA A 146 3.98 18.88 -1.10
C ALA A 146 4.61 17.78 -0.23
N GLU A 147 4.15 17.71 1.01
CA GLU A 147 4.40 16.59 1.93
C GLU A 147 3.10 15.85 2.21
N ILE A 148 3.18 14.55 2.51
CA ILE A 148 2.03 13.79 2.96
C ILE A 148 1.73 14.20 4.40
N GLU A 149 0.60 14.87 4.59
CA GLU A 149 0.15 15.30 5.92
C GLU A 149 -0.59 14.16 6.64
N ASN A 150 -1.45 13.45 5.91
CA ASN A 150 -2.27 12.38 6.48
C ASN A 150 -2.89 11.51 5.38
N ILE A 151 -3.28 10.29 5.74
CA ILE A 151 -4.23 9.47 5.00
C ILE A 151 -5.51 9.38 5.84
N LYS A 152 -6.66 9.68 5.25
CA LYS A 152 -7.95 9.59 5.95
C LYS A 152 -8.43 8.13 6.06
N PRO A 153 -9.33 7.81 7.02
CA PRO A 153 -9.90 6.46 7.15
C PRO A 153 -10.64 5.94 5.91
N ASN A 154 -11.12 6.84 5.05
CA ASN A 154 -11.71 6.49 3.75
C ASN A 154 -10.68 6.25 2.65
N GLY A 155 -9.39 6.40 2.95
CA GLY A 155 -8.28 6.20 2.03
C GLY A 155 -7.83 7.45 1.25
N HIS A 156 -8.48 8.59 1.43
CA HIS A 156 -8.03 9.83 0.79
C HIS A 156 -6.71 10.32 1.37
N MET A 157 -5.82 10.79 0.50
CA MET A 157 -4.54 11.37 0.88
C MET A 157 -4.65 12.87 1.03
N ILE A 158 -4.15 13.41 2.13
CA ILE A 158 -4.01 14.85 2.36
C ILE A 158 -2.57 15.24 2.09
N LEU A 159 -2.38 16.15 1.15
CA LEU A 159 -1.09 16.76 0.83
C LEU A 159 -1.07 18.20 1.31
N LYS A 160 0.02 18.57 1.99
CA LYS A 160 0.31 19.95 2.42
C LYS A 160 1.29 20.58 1.46
N ARG A 161 0.86 21.58 0.72
CA ARG A 161 1.66 22.35 -0.24
C ARG A 161 2.64 23.28 0.44
N GLU A 162 3.58 23.85 -0.32
CA GLU A 162 4.61 24.76 0.21
C GLU A 162 4.04 26.05 0.82
N ASP A 163 2.90 26.50 0.32
CA ASP A 163 2.16 27.66 0.84
C ASP A 163 1.31 27.34 2.09
N GLY A 164 1.36 26.09 2.58
CA GLY A 164 0.58 25.61 3.71
C GLY A 164 -0.83 25.13 3.34
N THR A 165 -1.26 25.25 2.08
CA THR A 165 -2.58 24.78 1.63
C THR A 165 -2.67 23.26 1.74
N LEU A 166 -3.78 22.77 2.32
CA LEU A 166 -4.12 21.35 2.36
C LEU A 166 -5.00 21.00 1.16
N SER A 167 -4.61 19.96 0.43
CA SER A 167 -5.37 19.42 -0.70
C SER A 167 -5.68 17.95 -0.44
N GLU A 168 -6.93 17.55 -0.65
CA GLU A 168 -7.40 16.16 -0.50
C GLU A 168 -7.52 15.50 -1.86
N TYR A 169 -7.03 14.27 -1.95
CA TYR A 169 -7.00 13.50 -3.19
C TYR A 169 -7.57 12.09 -2.99
N ALA A 170 -8.51 11.71 -3.83
CA ALA A 170 -8.90 10.34 -4.03
C ALA A 170 -7.89 9.60 -4.93
N PHE A 171 -8.04 8.29 -5.01
CA PHE A 171 -7.17 7.46 -5.86
C PHE A 171 -7.22 7.91 -7.33
N LYS A 172 -6.05 8.00 -7.98
CA LYS A 172 -5.82 8.49 -9.37
C LYS A 172 -5.95 9.99 -9.60
N GLU A 173 -6.31 10.79 -8.62
CA GLU A 173 -6.41 12.24 -8.78
C GLU A 173 -5.04 12.95 -8.67
N VAL A 174 -4.06 12.26 -8.09
CA VAL A 174 -2.68 12.77 -7.98
C VAL A 174 -1.67 11.69 -8.33
N THR A 175 -0.57 12.10 -8.96
CA THR A 175 0.56 11.25 -9.37
C THR A 175 1.83 11.67 -8.65
N PHE A 176 2.58 10.68 -8.17
CA PHE A 176 3.95 10.84 -7.64
C PHE A 176 4.93 10.95 -8.82
N ILE A 177 5.74 12.02 -8.90
CA ILE A 177 6.72 12.27 -9.98
C ILE A 177 8.12 12.53 -9.45
#